data_2e7392da1797cb250f5d2310e26f787f
#
_entry.id   2e7392da1797cb250f5d2310e26f787f
#
_cell.length_a   1.000
_cell.length_b   1.000
_cell.length_c   1.000
_cell.angle_alpha   90.00
_cell.angle_beta   90.00
_cell.angle_gamma   90.00
#
_symmetry.space_group_name_H-M   'P 1'
#
loop_
_entity.id
_entity.type
_entity.pdbx_description
1 polymer ?
#
loop_
_entity_poly.entity_id
_entity_poly.type
_entity_poly.pdbx_seq_one_letter_code
_entity_poly.pdbx_strand_id
1 'polypeptide(L)'
;MNSNTDIHIIDTFNIFVLLRDKSVSGFMLEKETGISRGTLLKIRSDKEQFGSFTIDTLLKLQKWMLSESGKIYFSTNANVYNLQALEEVREEDVKLYKQIDLDKVSDFIKNPFVKTNLLDKGAGFSPMERSLFRRGKKSIYTMTLKKVAKIQKLMNQVEEIGLEAAMELYA
;
A
#
# COMPACT_ATOMS: atom_id res chain seq x y z
N MET A 1 3.01 -22.52 -16.22
CA MET A 1 4.20 -21.73 -15.82
C MET A 1 3.72 -20.57 -14.99
N ASN A 2 3.84 -20.67 -13.65
CA ASN A 2 3.46 -19.59 -12.74
C ASN A 2 4.60 -18.56 -12.72
N SER A 3 4.50 -17.52 -13.51
CA SER A 3 5.30 -16.32 -13.30
C SER A 3 4.75 -15.60 -12.06
N ASN A 4 5.13 -16.07 -10.90
CA ASN A 4 5.06 -15.30 -9.67
C ASN A 4 6.11 -14.21 -9.81
N THR A 5 5.78 -13.13 -10.50
CA THR A 5 6.54 -11.88 -10.40
C THR A 5 6.36 -11.43 -8.97
N ASP A 6 7.37 -11.67 -8.14
CA ASP A 6 7.41 -11.17 -6.77
C ASP A 6 7.39 -9.63 -6.84
N ILE A 7 6.22 -9.08 -6.58
CA ILE A 7 6.05 -7.63 -6.52
C ILE A 7 6.49 -7.20 -5.12
N HIS A 8 7.66 -6.58 -5.04
CA HIS A 8 8.24 -6.06 -3.78
C HIS A 8 7.83 -4.61 -3.51
N ILE A 9 7.50 -3.85 -4.57
CA ILE A 9 7.11 -2.45 -4.49
C ILE A 9 5.67 -2.29 -4.95
N ILE A 10 4.83 -1.70 -4.09
CA ILE A 10 3.46 -1.34 -4.44
C ILE A 10 3.42 0.12 -4.90
N ASP A 11 2.95 0.36 -6.11
CA ASP A 11 2.64 1.68 -6.64
C ASP A 11 1.22 2.07 -6.20
N THR A 12 1.14 2.61 -5.00
CA THR A 12 -0.13 2.99 -4.40
C THR A 12 -0.80 4.15 -5.11
N PHE A 13 -0.01 5.03 -5.75
CA PHE A 13 -0.55 6.16 -6.50
C PHE A 13 -1.35 5.69 -7.70
N ASN A 14 -0.75 4.87 -8.56
CA ASN A 14 -1.44 4.38 -9.76
C ASN A 14 -2.65 3.49 -9.42
N ILE A 15 -2.56 2.70 -8.32
CA ILE A 15 -3.73 1.93 -7.84
C ILE A 15 -4.84 2.87 -7.37
N PHE A 16 -4.52 3.94 -6.65
CA PHE A 16 -5.51 4.91 -6.19
C PHE A 16 -6.20 5.60 -7.36
N VAL A 17 -5.42 6.05 -8.36
CA VAL A 17 -5.93 6.65 -9.60
C VAL A 17 -6.87 5.68 -10.32
N LEU A 18 -6.45 4.42 -10.50
CA LEU A 18 -7.28 3.36 -11.10
C LEU A 18 -8.64 3.22 -10.40
N LEU A 19 -8.63 3.19 -9.08
CA LEU A 19 -9.85 2.98 -8.29
C LEU A 19 -10.79 4.20 -8.32
N ARG A 20 -10.24 5.40 -8.44
CA ARG A 20 -11.01 6.65 -8.54
C ARG A 20 -11.59 6.88 -9.93
N ASP A 21 -11.01 6.29 -10.94
CA ASP A 21 -11.51 6.42 -12.32
C ASP A 21 -12.86 5.73 -12.49
N LYS A 22 -13.91 6.54 -12.65
CA LYS A 22 -15.29 6.07 -12.84
C LYS A 22 -15.52 5.38 -14.19
N SER A 23 -14.63 5.62 -15.17
CA SER A 23 -14.69 4.96 -16.49
C SER A 23 -14.31 3.48 -16.39
N VAL A 24 -13.54 3.10 -15.38
CA VAL A 24 -13.16 1.71 -15.11
C VAL A 24 -14.34 0.94 -14.56
N SER A 25 -14.79 -0.09 -15.26
CA SER A 25 -15.92 -0.91 -14.83
C SER A 25 -15.58 -1.69 -13.55
N GLY A 26 -16.36 -1.46 -12.48
CA GLY A 26 -16.24 -2.25 -11.24
C GLY A 26 -16.55 -3.73 -11.46
N PHE A 27 -17.39 -4.09 -12.42
CA PHE A 27 -17.67 -5.47 -12.80
C PHE A 27 -16.45 -6.13 -13.45
N MET A 28 -15.75 -5.39 -14.34
CA MET A 28 -14.54 -5.88 -14.97
C MET A 28 -13.44 -6.10 -13.95
N LEU A 29 -13.20 -5.13 -13.03
CA LEU A 29 -12.21 -5.28 -11.97
C LEU A 29 -12.54 -6.47 -11.04
N GLU A 30 -13.81 -6.67 -10.67
CA GLU A 30 -14.22 -7.83 -9.86
C GLU A 30 -13.90 -9.14 -10.56
N LYS A 31 -14.21 -9.26 -11.86
CA LYS A 31 -13.92 -10.45 -12.67
C LYS A 31 -12.43 -10.74 -12.77
N GLU A 32 -11.62 -9.72 -13.00
CA GLU A 32 -10.18 -9.86 -13.25
C GLU A 32 -9.35 -10.01 -11.96
N THR A 33 -9.78 -9.39 -10.86
CA THR A 33 -9.01 -9.35 -9.61
C THR A 33 -9.62 -10.20 -8.48
N GLY A 34 -10.87 -10.59 -8.60
CA GLY A 34 -11.63 -11.27 -7.54
C GLY A 34 -12.01 -10.35 -6.36
N ILE A 35 -11.81 -9.03 -6.49
CA ILE A 35 -12.20 -8.06 -5.46
C ILE A 35 -13.65 -7.67 -5.67
N SER A 36 -14.49 -7.82 -4.64
CA SER A 36 -15.92 -7.54 -4.77
C SER A 36 -16.19 -6.08 -5.16
N ARG A 37 -17.21 -5.86 -5.99
CA ARG A 37 -17.66 -4.50 -6.37
C ARG A 37 -17.97 -3.63 -5.17
N GLY A 38 -18.53 -4.19 -4.09
CA GLY A 38 -18.81 -3.45 -2.86
C GLY A 38 -17.54 -2.87 -2.24
N THR A 39 -16.45 -3.62 -2.26
CA THR A 39 -15.13 -3.14 -1.80
C THR A 39 -14.61 -2.03 -2.70
N LEU A 40 -14.70 -2.19 -4.03
CA LEU A 40 -14.25 -1.19 -5.00
C LEU A 40 -15.07 0.11 -4.92
N LEU A 41 -16.38 0.00 -4.71
CA LEU A 41 -17.28 1.16 -4.58
C LEU A 41 -16.99 2.01 -3.34
N LYS A 42 -16.53 1.41 -2.24
CA LYS A 42 -16.18 2.15 -1.02
C LYS A 42 -15.14 3.24 -1.29
N ILE A 43 -14.11 2.93 -2.08
CA ILE A 43 -13.08 3.93 -2.43
C ILE A 43 -13.62 5.01 -3.36
N ARG A 44 -14.52 4.65 -4.28
CA ARG A 44 -15.13 5.62 -5.18
C ARG A 44 -16.01 6.63 -4.47
N SER A 45 -16.64 6.21 -3.37
CA SER A 45 -17.45 7.08 -2.53
C SER A 45 -16.64 7.86 -1.49
N ASP A 46 -15.58 7.22 -0.95
CA ASP A 46 -14.78 7.78 0.13
C ASP A 46 -13.30 7.39 -0.05
N LYS A 47 -12.47 8.40 -0.37
CA LYS A 47 -11.03 8.21 -0.57
C LYS A 47 -10.28 7.76 0.68
N GLU A 48 -10.78 8.09 1.87
CA GLU A 48 -10.14 7.70 3.13
C GLU A 48 -10.20 6.18 3.35
N GLN A 49 -11.14 5.50 2.71
CA GLN A 49 -11.22 4.04 2.72
C GLN A 49 -10.03 3.36 2.02
N PHE A 50 -9.29 4.06 1.17
CA PHE A 50 -8.10 3.49 0.52
C PHE A 50 -7.07 2.99 1.53
N GLY A 51 -6.84 3.74 2.61
CA GLY A 51 -5.96 3.32 3.69
C GLY A 51 -6.39 2.05 4.43
N SER A 52 -7.65 1.65 4.35
CA SER A 52 -8.19 0.45 4.97
C SER A 52 -7.96 -0.84 4.16
N PHE A 53 -7.55 -0.73 2.89
CA PHE A 53 -7.27 -1.89 2.06
C PHE A 53 -6.04 -2.65 2.57
N THR A 54 -6.12 -3.97 2.52
CA THR A 54 -4.97 -4.81 2.83
C THR A 54 -3.96 -4.77 1.69
N ILE A 55 -2.71 -5.02 2.01
CA ILE A 55 -1.63 -5.14 1.02
C ILE A 55 -1.95 -6.22 -0.03
N ASP A 56 -2.54 -7.35 0.38
CA ASP A 56 -2.99 -8.40 -0.55
C ASP A 56 -3.98 -7.88 -1.60
N THR A 57 -4.94 -7.04 -1.17
CA THR A 57 -5.91 -6.43 -2.09
C THR A 57 -5.23 -5.50 -3.09
N LEU A 58 -4.28 -4.68 -2.64
CA LEU A 58 -3.53 -3.78 -3.51
C LEU A 58 -2.65 -4.55 -4.50
N LEU A 59 -2.02 -5.64 -4.06
CA LEU A 59 -1.24 -6.50 -4.94
C LEU A 59 -2.08 -7.15 -6.05
N LYS A 60 -3.30 -7.55 -5.76
CA LYS A 60 -4.23 -8.07 -6.79
C LYS A 60 -4.52 -7.02 -7.87
N LEU A 61 -4.76 -5.78 -7.46
CA LEU A 61 -4.96 -4.66 -8.39
C LEU A 61 -3.70 -4.38 -9.20
N GLN A 62 -2.53 -4.30 -8.56
CA GLN A 62 -1.28 -4.05 -9.26
C GLN A 62 -0.91 -5.19 -10.23
N LYS A 63 -1.12 -6.45 -9.84
CA LYS A 63 -0.92 -7.60 -10.74
C LYS A 63 -1.80 -7.50 -11.98
N TRP A 64 -3.06 -7.12 -11.81
CA TRP A 64 -3.94 -6.88 -12.95
C TRP A 64 -3.44 -5.73 -13.82
N MET A 65 -3.05 -4.59 -13.24
CA MET A 65 -2.51 -3.44 -13.98
C MET A 65 -1.28 -3.81 -14.81
N LEU A 66 -0.44 -4.71 -14.32
CA LEU A 66 0.77 -5.19 -15.00
C LEU A 66 0.51 -6.34 -15.99
N SER A 67 -0.69 -6.93 -15.97
CA SER A 67 -1.09 -7.98 -16.90
C SER A 67 -1.28 -7.42 -18.33
N GLU A 68 -1.31 -8.29 -19.32
CA GLU A 68 -1.61 -7.90 -20.70
C GLU A 68 -2.98 -7.22 -20.82
N SER A 69 -4.01 -7.77 -20.17
CA SER A 69 -5.36 -7.17 -20.14
C SER A 69 -5.35 -5.76 -19.57
N GLY A 70 -4.64 -5.54 -18.45
CA GLY A 70 -4.49 -4.22 -17.85
C GLY A 70 -3.74 -3.26 -18.76
N LYS A 71 -2.62 -3.69 -19.34
CA LYS A 71 -1.82 -2.86 -20.27
C LYS A 71 -2.62 -2.45 -21.50
N ILE A 72 -3.39 -3.36 -22.10
CA ILE A 72 -4.28 -3.07 -23.23
C ILE A 72 -5.33 -2.05 -22.79
N TYR A 73 -5.97 -2.27 -21.63
CA TYR A 73 -6.95 -1.33 -21.10
C TYR A 73 -6.38 0.08 -20.96
N PHE A 74 -5.20 0.22 -20.34
CA PHE A 74 -4.54 1.52 -20.15
C PHE A 74 -4.11 2.16 -21.48
N SER A 75 -3.56 1.39 -22.40
CA SER A 75 -3.14 1.92 -23.73
C SER A 75 -4.32 2.46 -24.53
N THR A 76 -5.50 1.85 -24.40
CA THR A 76 -6.72 2.26 -25.12
C THR A 76 -7.39 3.47 -24.46
N ASN A 77 -7.25 3.64 -23.14
CA ASN A 77 -7.94 4.68 -22.36
C ASN A 77 -7.00 5.74 -21.78
N ALA A 78 -5.72 5.73 -22.14
CA ALA A 78 -4.67 6.56 -21.52
C ALA A 78 -4.98 8.07 -21.53
N ASN A 79 -5.65 8.59 -22.55
CA ASN A 79 -5.97 10.01 -22.66
C ASN A 79 -7.09 10.47 -21.72
N VAL A 80 -8.00 9.57 -21.33
CA VAL A 80 -9.09 9.87 -20.39
C VAL A 80 -8.62 9.70 -18.95
N TYR A 81 -7.68 8.77 -18.75
CA TYR A 81 -7.22 8.32 -17.44
C TYR A 81 -6.37 9.35 -16.68
N ASN A 82 -5.52 10.10 -17.39
CA ASN A 82 -4.51 10.94 -16.74
C ASN A 82 -4.98 12.33 -16.30
N LEU A 83 -6.01 12.90 -16.89
CA LEU A 83 -6.36 14.30 -16.64
C LEU A 83 -7.39 14.46 -15.52
N GLN A 84 -8.48 13.71 -15.53
CA GLN A 84 -9.53 13.85 -14.51
C GLN A 84 -9.18 13.25 -13.16
N ALA A 85 -8.43 12.16 -13.14
CA ALA A 85 -8.06 11.50 -11.90
C ALA A 85 -6.93 12.24 -11.15
N LEU A 86 -6.04 12.94 -11.88
CA LEU A 86 -4.97 13.75 -11.28
C LEU A 86 -5.51 15.04 -10.63
N GLU A 87 -6.56 15.64 -11.17
CA GLU A 87 -7.19 16.83 -10.58
C GLU A 87 -7.86 16.55 -9.23
N GLU A 88 -8.30 15.30 -8.98
CA GLU A 88 -8.94 14.89 -7.73
C GLU A 88 -7.94 14.41 -6.66
N VAL A 89 -6.67 14.20 -7.00
CA VAL A 89 -5.64 13.72 -6.08
C VAL A 89 -4.85 14.91 -5.53
N ARG A 90 -5.01 15.19 -4.25
CA ARG A 90 -4.19 16.20 -3.58
C ARG A 90 -2.76 15.69 -3.43
N GLU A 91 -1.80 16.60 -3.62
CA GLU A 91 -0.37 16.28 -3.46
C GLU A 91 -0.04 15.67 -2.09
N GLU A 92 -0.77 16.09 -1.05
CA GLU A 92 -0.66 15.57 0.31
C GLU A 92 -1.14 14.13 0.46
N ASP A 93 -2.19 13.74 -0.28
CA ASP A 93 -2.69 12.36 -0.29
C ASP A 93 -1.69 11.39 -0.97
N VAL A 94 -0.87 11.91 -1.88
CA VAL A 94 0.13 11.17 -2.65
C VAL A 94 1.45 10.98 -1.88
N LYS A 95 1.89 11.97 -1.11
CA LYS A 95 3.17 11.92 -0.37
C LYS A 95 3.22 10.78 0.65
N LEU A 96 2.08 10.42 1.25
CA LEU A 96 1.99 9.36 2.25
C LEU A 96 2.00 7.95 1.66
N TYR A 97 1.67 7.79 0.37
CA TYR A 97 1.34 6.50 -0.21
C TYR A 97 1.98 6.23 -1.59
N LYS A 98 2.89 7.08 -2.05
CA LYS A 98 3.35 7.01 -3.46
C LYS A 98 3.91 5.65 -3.85
N GLN A 99 4.76 5.09 -3.02
CA GLN A 99 5.33 3.75 -3.19
C GLN A 99 5.59 3.10 -1.84
N ILE A 100 5.29 1.82 -1.71
CA ILE A 100 5.57 1.01 -0.53
C ILE A 100 6.54 -0.10 -0.91
N ASP A 101 7.70 -0.12 -0.27
CA ASP A 101 8.69 -1.20 -0.37
C ASP A 101 8.41 -2.23 0.73
N LEU A 102 7.79 -3.34 0.34
CA LEU A 102 7.34 -4.37 1.27
C LEU A 102 8.50 -5.09 1.96
N ASP A 103 9.61 -5.29 1.26
CA ASP A 103 10.78 -5.98 1.80
C ASP A 103 11.46 -5.11 2.84
N LYS A 104 11.73 -3.85 2.51
CA LYS A 104 12.32 -2.91 3.47
C LYS A 104 11.46 -2.74 4.72
N VAL A 105 10.14 -2.61 4.57
CA VAL A 105 9.22 -2.52 5.71
C VAL A 105 9.24 -3.80 6.54
N SER A 106 9.26 -4.97 5.90
CA SER A 106 9.33 -6.26 6.60
C SER A 106 10.64 -6.40 7.37
N ASP A 107 11.76 -6.04 6.75
CA ASP A 107 13.09 -6.10 7.35
C ASP A 107 13.21 -5.11 8.53
N PHE A 108 12.66 -3.91 8.38
CA PHE A 108 12.61 -2.93 9.46
C PHE A 108 11.83 -3.46 10.69
N ILE A 109 10.67 -4.09 10.49
CA ILE A 109 9.89 -4.71 11.59
C ILE A 109 10.68 -5.83 12.28
N LYS A 110 11.42 -6.63 11.51
CA LYS A 110 12.20 -7.77 12.02
C LYS A 110 13.50 -7.36 12.66
N ASN A 111 14.05 -6.21 12.31
CA ASN A 111 15.36 -5.74 12.75
C ASN A 111 15.46 -5.72 14.29
N PRO A 112 16.40 -6.48 14.91
CA PRO A 112 16.53 -6.57 16.35
C PRO A 112 16.93 -5.25 17.01
N PHE A 113 17.62 -4.37 16.30
CA PHE A 113 18.05 -3.07 16.82
C PHE A 113 16.92 -2.04 16.90
N VAL A 114 15.87 -2.20 16.10
CA VAL A 114 14.65 -1.37 16.18
C VAL A 114 13.89 -1.76 17.43
N LYS A 115 13.81 -0.88 18.43
CA LYS A 115 13.08 -1.15 19.67
C LYS A 115 11.57 -1.20 19.46
N THR A 116 10.89 -1.98 20.29
CA THR A 116 9.45 -2.20 20.18
C THR A 116 8.65 -0.93 20.45
N ASN A 117 9.08 -0.09 21.42
CA ASN A 117 8.43 1.20 21.71
C ASN A 117 8.50 2.18 20.52
N LEU A 118 9.59 2.15 19.75
CA LEU A 118 9.71 2.97 18.54
C LEU A 118 8.62 2.62 17.52
N LEU A 119 8.40 1.33 17.26
CA LEU A 119 7.34 0.86 16.37
C LEU A 119 5.93 1.14 16.92
N ASP A 120 5.74 0.99 18.21
CA ASP A 120 4.45 1.22 18.86
C ASP A 120 4.08 2.70 18.85
N LYS A 121 4.93 3.56 19.38
CA LYS A 121 4.69 5.01 19.46
C LYS A 121 4.76 5.68 18.09
N GLY A 122 5.72 5.30 17.22
CA GLY A 122 5.94 5.92 15.93
C GLY A 122 4.98 5.47 14.83
N ALA A 123 4.52 4.21 14.87
CA ALA A 123 3.67 3.64 13.81
C ALA A 123 2.39 2.96 14.32
N GLY A 124 2.17 2.89 15.64
CA GLY A 124 1.06 2.16 16.23
C GLY A 124 1.15 0.65 15.99
N PHE A 125 2.39 0.11 15.92
CA PHE A 125 2.63 -1.31 15.72
C PHE A 125 2.99 -1.96 17.06
N SER A 126 1.98 -2.52 17.72
CA SER A 126 2.09 -2.99 19.10
C SER A 126 3.13 -4.09 19.31
N PRO A 127 3.65 -4.26 20.55
CA PRO A 127 4.57 -5.34 20.87
C PRO A 127 4.05 -6.73 20.52
N MET A 128 2.75 -6.96 20.71
CA MET A 128 2.08 -8.21 20.36
C MET A 128 2.09 -8.44 18.84
N GLU A 129 1.74 -7.41 18.05
CA GLU A 129 1.76 -7.52 16.58
C GLU A 129 3.16 -7.81 16.07
N ARG A 130 4.18 -7.15 16.63
CA ARG A 130 5.58 -7.40 16.25
C ARG A 130 6.00 -8.83 16.57
N SER A 131 5.63 -9.35 17.75
CA SER A 131 5.90 -10.74 18.11
C SER A 131 5.25 -11.73 17.15
N LEU A 132 3.99 -11.49 16.78
CA LEU A 132 3.29 -12.32 15.79
C LEU A 132 3.95 -12.25 14.40
N PHE A 133 4.39 -11.07 13.99
CA PHE A 133 5.06 -10.85 12.70
C PHE A 133 6.42 -11.59 12.67
N ARG A 134 7.25 -11.44 13.71
CA ARG A 134 8.55 -12.13 13.81
C ARG A 134 8.44 -13.65 13.82
N ARG A 135 7.36 -14.19 14.41
CA ARG A 135 7.07 -15.63 14.44
C ARG A 135 6.40 -16.14 13.16
N GLY A 136 6.22 -15.31 12.15
CA GLY A 136 5.53 -15.68 10.90
C GLY A 136 4.02 -15.92 11.05
N LYS A 137 3.43 -15.58 12.20
CA LYS A 137 1.98 -15.72 12.44
C LYS A 137 1.16 -14.51 11.94
N LYS A 138 1.81 -13.43 11.58
CA LYS A 138 1.24 -12.25 10.93
C LYS A 138 2.11 -11.91 9.73
N SER A 139 1.47 -11.63 8.59
CA SER A 139 2.15 -11.25 7.34
C SER A 139 1.89 -9.78 7.02
N ILE A 140 2.83 -9.15 6.31
CA ILE A 140 2.65 -7.80 5.77
C ILE A 140 1.44 -7.74 4.82
N TYR A 141 1.16 -8.81 4.10
CA TYR A 141 0.05 -8.90 3.15
C TYR A 141 -1.33 -8.75 3.80
N THR A 142 -1.46 -9.13 5.08
CA THR A 142 -2.71 -9.01 5.86
C THR A 142 -2.85 -7.65 6.56
N MET A 143 -1.82 -6.81 6.50
CA MET A 143 -1.84 -5.48 7.10
C MET A 143 -2.54 -4.49 6.17
N THR A 144 -3.15 -3.46 6.76
CA THR A 144 -3.75 -2.37 6.00
C THR A 144 -2.69 -1.43 5.44
N LEU A 145 -2.98 -0.80 4.30
CA LEU A 145 -2.10 0.21 3.69
C LEU A 145 -1.73 1.31 4.69
N LYS A 146 -2.72 1.84 5.42
CA LYS A 146 -2.50 2.89 6.43
C LYS A 146 -1.45 2.48 7.48
N LYS A 147 -1.46 1.21 7.90
CA LYS A 147 -0.50 0.71 8.89
C LYS A 147 0.90 0.57 8.29
N VAL A 148 0.99 -0.04 7.11
CA VAL A 148 2.27 -0.23 6.41
C VAL A 148 2.90 1.10 6.03
N ALA A 149 2.11 2.06 5.55
CA ALA A 149 2.57 3.40 5.24
C ALA A 149 3.12 4.16 6.46
N LYS A 150 2.50 4.00 7.64
CA LYS A 150 3.03 4.57 8.89
C LYS A 150 4.39 3.97 9.26
N ILE A 151 4.55 2.65 9.08
CA ILE A 151 5.83 1.99 9.36
C ILE A 151 6.90 2.45 8.37
N GLN A 152 6.56 2.57 7.09
CA GLN A 152 7.50 3.10 6.08
C GLN A 152 7.88 4.55 6.38
N LYS A 153 6.93 5.40 6.77
CA LYS A 153 7.24 6.78 7.16
C LYS A 153 8.20 6.81 8.33
N LEU A 154 7.98 5.98 9.35
CA LEU A 154 8.90 5.86 10.49
C LEU A 154 10.27 5.36 10.05
N MET A 155 10.32 4.36 9.17
CA MET A 155 11.57 3.84 8.62
C MET A 155 12.36 4.94 7.90
N ASN A 156 11.72 5.70 7.01
CA ASN A 156 12.34 6.82 6.31
C ASN A 156 12.86 7.89 7.29
N GLN A 157 12.11 8.17 8.35
CA GLN A 157 12.55 9.09 9.40
C GLN A 157 13.79 8.55 10.15
N VAL A 158 13.84 7.25 10.43
CA VAL A 158 15.03 6.62 11.03
C VAL A 158 16.24 6.68 10.09
N GLU A 159 16.04 6.51 8.78
CA GLU A 159 17.10 6.66 7.78
C GLU A 159 17.63 8.10 7.72
N GLU A 160 16.77 9.09 7.91
CA GLU A 160 17.14 10.51 7.86
C GLU A 160 17.89 10.99 9.10
N ILE A 161 17.38 10.68 10.31
CA ILE A 161 17.94 11.23 11.58
C ILE A 161 18.82 10.23 12.35
N GLY A 162 18.87 8.98 11.93
CA GLY A 162 19.56 7.89 12.63
C GLY A 162 18.68 7.21 13.68
N LEU A 163 19.00 5.93 13.94
CA LEU A 163 18.18 5.09 14.83
C LEU A 163 18.19 5.58 16.29
N GLU A 164 19.33 6.05 16.79
CA GLU A 164 19.46 6.54 18.17
C GLU A 164 18.61 7.78 18.39
N ALA A 165 18.72 8.77 17.51
CA ALA A 165 17.92 9.99 17.58
C ALA A 165 16.41 9.70 17.44
N ALA A 166 16.04 8.79 16.55
CA ALA A 166 14.65 8.35 16.43
C ALA A 166 14.15 7.66 17.71
N MET A 167 14.97 6.85 18.36
CA MET A 167 14.61 6.21 19.64
C MET A 167 14.42 7.21 20.78
N GLU A 168 15.21 8.28 20.82
CA GLU A 168 15.05 9.35 21.79
C GLU A 168 13.74 10.14 21.55
N LEU A 169 13.43 10.42 20.29
CA LEU A 169 12.20 11.14 19.91
C LEU A 169 10.92 10.40 20.33
N TYR A 170 10.96 9.06 20.38
CA TYR A 170 9.84 8.20 20.73
C TYR A 170 10.04 7.47 22.08
N ALA A 171 10.92 7.95 22.94
CA ALA A 171 11.21 7.39 24.27
C ALA A 171 10.03 7.47 25.27
#